data_07e5c66332746347c6685facf9b87920
#
_entry.id   07e5c66332746347c6685facf9b87920
#
_cell.length_a   1.000
_cell.length_b   1.000
_cell.length_c   1.000
_cell.angle_alpha   90.00
_cell.angle_beta   90.00
_cell.angle_gamma   90.00
#
_symmetry.space_group_name_H-M   'P 1'
#
loop_
_entity.id
_entity.type
_entity.pdbx_description
1 polymer ?
#
loop_
_entity_poly.entity_id
_entity_poly.type
_entity_poly.pdbx_seq_one_letter_code
_entity_poly.pdbx_strand_id
1 'polypeptide(L)'
;MLRVEPTPVHVKADWFDGRLREITWADERLPITSYALVREERSAYPVETGPRSFFEVQTPRARFQLTYERRTGHWLVEAADKVEARGLAESLRAA
;
A
#
# COMPACT_ATOMS: atom_id res chain seq x y z
N MET A 1 -10.29 -7.19 4.60
CA MET A 1 -9.11 -6.35 4.84
C MET A 1 -9.36 -5.46 6.04
N LEU A 2 -8.46 -5.48 6.99
CA LEU A 2 -8.61 -4.72 8.21
C LEU A 2 -8.20 -3.27 8.00
N ARG A 3 -9.11 -2.35 8.33
CA ARG A 3 -8.80 -0.92 8.25
C ARG A 3 -7.93 -0.52 9.45
N VAL A 4 -6.98 0.32 9.18
CA VAL A 4 -6.09 0.87 10.20
C VAL A 4 -6.14 2.39 10.13
N GLU A 5 -5.67 3.07 11.18
CA GLU A 5 -5.50 4.51 11.11
C GLU A 5 -4.50 4.83 10.01
N PRO A 6 -4.74 5.87 9.21
CA PRO A 6 -3.80 6.24 8.16
C PRO A 6 -2.39 6.40 8.73
N THR A 7 -1.48 5.57 8.27
CA THR A 7 -0.12 5.51 8.82
C THR A 7 0.87 5.78 7.70
N PRO A 8 1.75 6.77 7.88
CA PRO A 8 2.77 7.06 6.87
C PRO A 8 3.66 5.84 6.63
N VAL A 9 3.96 5.59 5.36
CA VAL A 9 4.86 4.53 4.96
C VAL A 9 5.79 5.03 3.88
N HIS A 10 6.87 4.31 3.67
CA HIS A 10 7.80 4.60 2.60
C HIS A 10 7.52 3.65 1.45
N VAL A 11 7.32 4.20 0.25
CA VAL A 11 7.13 3.42 -0.96
C VAL A 11 8.26 3.79 -1.92
N LYS A 12 9.01 2.79 -2.34
CA LYS A 12 10.07 2.99 -3.30
C LYS A 12 9.52 2.73 -4.70
N ALA A 13 9.63 3.73 -5.55
CA ALA A 13 9.24 3.61 -6.95
C ALA A 13 10.48 3.59 -7.81
N ASP A 14 10.38 2.92 -8.95
CA ASP A 14 11.44 2.92 -9.94
C ASP A 14 11.46 4.30 -10.59
N TRP A 15 12.60 4.99 -10.50
CA TRP A 15 12.71 6.33 -11.07
C TRP A 15 12.65 6.32 -12.60
N PHE A 16 12.91 5.16 -13.20
CA PHE A 16 12.97 5.03 -14.64
C PHE A 16 11.58 4.90 -15.28
N ASP A 17 10.75 4.01 -14.73
CA ASP A 17 9.42 3.74 -15.28
C ASP A 17 8.28 4.12 -14.33
N GLY A 18 8.59 4.60 -13.13
CA GLY A 18 7.58 5.00 -12.16
C GLY A 18 6.87 3.85 -11.48
N ARG A 19 7.27 2.62 -11.72
CA ARG A 19 6.61 1.47 -11.12
C ARG A 19 6.91 1.35 -9.65
N LEU A 20 5.88 1.00 -8.87
CA LEU A 20 6.07 0.77 -7.44
C LEU A 20 6.81 -0.55 -7.25
N ARG A 21 7.87 -0.53 -6.46
CA ARG A 21 8.76 -1.69 -6.29
C ARG A 21 8.75 -2.27 -4.90
N GLU A 22 8.64 -1.42 -3.89
CA GLU A 22 8.84 -1.85 -2.51
C GLU A 22 8.08 -0.95 -1.57
N ILE A 23 7.55 -1.52 -0.50
CA ILE A 23 6.95 -0.78 0.60
C ILE A 23 7.68 -1.14 1.88
N THR A 24 7.97 -0.14 2.70
CA THR A 24 8.52 -0.35 4.04
C THR A 24 7.39 -0.16 5.04
N TRP A 25 7.04 -1.24 5.72
CA TRP A 25 5.95 -1.29 6.67
C TRP A 25 6.44 -1.96 7.94
N ALA A 26 6.26 -1.29 9.09
CA ALA A 26 6.67 -1.83 10.39
C ALA A 26 8.13 -2.33 10.37
N ASP A 27 9.02 -1.52 9.81
CA ASP A 27 10.46 -1.81 9.67
C ASP A 27 10.81 -2.99 8.78
N GLU A 28 9.82 -3.51 8.04
CA GLU A 28 10.07 -4.54 7.05
C GLU A 28 9.99 -3.96 5.66
N ARG A 29 10.92 -4.34 4.81
CA ARG A 29 10.86 -4.03 3.39
C ARG A 29 10.18 -5.17 2.65
N LEU A 30 9.09 -4.87 1.97
CA LEU A 30 8.30 -5.87 1.27
C LEU A 30 8.30 -5.54 -0.22
N PRO A 31 8.69 -6.49 -1.06
CA PRO A 31 8.63 -6.25 -2.50
C PRO A 31 7.18 -6.21 -2.96
N ILE A 32 6.87 -5.26 -3.82
CA ILE A 32 5.54 -5.14 -4.40
C ILE A 32 5.48 -6.06 -5.61
N THR A 33 4.60 -7.05 -5.55
CA THR A 33 4.44 -8.01 -6.63
C THR A 33 3.44 -7.55 -7.68
N SER A 34 2.42 -6.82 -7.24
CA SER A 34 1.47 -6.20 -8.16
C SER A 34 0.78 -5.03 -7.47
N TYR A 35 0.24 -4.13 -8.27
CA TYR A 35 -0.55 -3.04 -7.74
C TYR A 35 -1.52 -2.53 -8.78
N ALA A 36 -2.58 -1.87 -8.33
CA ALA A 36 -3.57 -1.27 -9.21
C ALA A 36 -4.02 0.06 -8.63
N LEU A 37 -4.21 1.03 -9.51
CA LEU A 37 -4.83 2.29 -9.15
C LEU A 37 -6.33 2.03 -9.08
N VAL A 38 -6.93 2.24 -7.91
CA VAL A 38 -8.34 1.94 -7.69
C VAL A 38 -9.19 3.17 -7.94
N ARG A 39 -8.72 4.33 -7.50
CA ARG A 39 -9.48 5.56 -7.59
C ARG A 39 -8.55 6.75 -7.54
N GLU A 40 -8.95 7.83 -8.20
CA GLU A 40 -8.26 9.12 -8.11
C GLU A 40 -9.27 10.21 -7.79
N GLU A 41 -8.90 11.11 -6.90
CA GLU A 41 -9.68 12.31 -6.67
C GLU A 41 -9.35 13.34 -7.73
N ARG A 42 -10.37 13.97 -8.31
CA ARG A 42 -10.18 14.93 -9.39
C ARG A 42 -10.75 16.30 -9.08
N SER A 43 -11.87 16.36 -8.38
CA SER A 43 -12.59 17.61 -8.19
C SER A 43 -12.96 17.91 -6.74
N ALA A 44 -12.92 16.93 -5.85
CA ALA A 44 -13.27 17.14 -4.45
C ALA A 44 -12.19 16.47 -3.61
N TYR A 45 -11.35 17.27 -3.00
CA TYR A 45 -10.26 16.76 -2.18
C TYR A 45 -9.84 17.81 -1.15
N PRO A 46 -9.22 17.37 -0.04
CA PRO A 46 -8.70 18.31 0.96
C PRO A 46 -7.59 19.18 0.37
N VAL A 47 -7.64 20.44 0.67
CA VAL A 47 -6.65 21.40 0.16
C VAL A 47 -5.25 21.05 0.65
N GLU A 48 -5.14 20.57 1.87
CA GLU A 48 -3.86 20.27 2.51
C GLU A 48 -3.11 19.15 1.81
N THR A 49 -3.82 18.15 1.36
CA THR A 49 -3.19 16.97 0.72
C THR A 49 -3.14 17.08 -0.79
N GLY A 50 -4.00 17.94 -1.37
CA GLY A 50 -4.23 17.93 -2.80
C GLY A 50 -4.98 16.68 -3.23
N PRO A 51 -5.06 16.43 -4.54
CA PRO A 51 -5.72 15.22 -5.03
C PRO A 51 -5.02 13.97 -4.51
N ARG A 52 -5.82 13.00 -4.11
CA ARG A 52 -5.31 11.72 -3.60
C ARG A 52 -5.56 10.61 -4.60
N SER A 53 -4.59 9.72 -4.72
CA SER A 53 -4.70 8.50 -5.52
C SER A 53 -4.73 7.31 -4.58
N PHE A 54 -5.61 6.35 -4.86
CA PHE A 54 -5.82 5.19 -4.01
C PHE A 54 -5.40 3.95 -4.75
N PHE A 55 -4.51 3.18 -4.12
CA PHE A 55 -3.93 1.98 -4.72
C PHE A 55 -4.23 0.76 -3.87
N GLU A 56 -4.37 -0.36 -4.55
CA GLU A 56 -4.32 -1.66 -3.89
C GLU A 56 -2.98 -2.29 -4.26
N VAL A 57 -2.20 -2.67 -3.26
CA VAL A 57 -0.84 -3.14 -3.43
C VAL A 57 -0.71 -4.53 -2.85
N GLN A 58 -0.05 -5.42 -3.59
CA GLN A 58 0.17 -6.78 -3.18
C GLN A 58 1.63 -7.06 -2.94
N THR A 59 1.93 -7.71 -1.82
CA THR A 59 3.25 -8.21 -1.51
C THR A 59 3.13 -9.69 -1.15
N PRO A 60 4.26 -10.43 -1.05
CA PRO A 60 4.18 -11.85 -0.66
C PRO A 60 3.59 -12.07 0.73
N ARG A 61 3.63 -11.07 1.61
CA ARG A 61 3.20 -11.23 3.00
C ARG A 61 1.88 -10.54 3.33
N ALA A 62 1.49 -9.56 2.52
CA ALA A 62 0.31 -8.77 2.85
C ALA A 62 -0.21 -8.02 1.64
N ARG A 63 -1.48 -7.66 1.71
CA ARG A 63 -2.08 -6.69 0.79
C ARG A 63 -2.32 -5.42 1.55
N PHE A 64 -2.17 -4.30 0.86
CA PHE A 64 -2.35 -2.98 1.45
C PHE A 64 -3.27 -2.14 0.59
N GLN A 65 -4.04 -1.28 1.23
CA GLN A 65 -4.66 -0.15 0.55
C GLN A 65 -3.84 1.08 0.90
N LEU A 66 -3.28 1.71 -0.12
CA LEU A 66 -2.43 2.87 0.04
C LEU A 66 -3.10 4.11 -0.53
N THR A 67 -2.84 5.22 0.11
CA THR A 67 -3.23 6.53 -0.39
C THR A 67 -1.97 7.34 -0.66
N TYR A 68 -1.90 7.91 -1.86
CA TYR A 68 -0.84 8.82 -2.22
C TYR A 68 -1.39 10.24 -2.28
N GLU A 69 -0.81 11.14 -1.49
CA GLU A 69 -1.18 12.55 -1.45
C GLU A 69 -0.28 13.32 -2.40
N ARG A 70 -0.83 13.83 -3.48
CA ARG A 70 -0.02 14.46 -4.53
C ARG A 70 0.70 15.71 -4.08
N ARG A 71 0.06 16.50 -3.23
CA ARG A 71 0.65 17.76 -2.80
C ARG A 71 1.82 17.57 -1.85
N THR A 72 1.74 16.59 -0.97
CA THR A 72 2.77 16.34 0.03
C THR A 72 3.78 15.28 -0.40
N GLY A 73 3.39 14.42 -1.34
CA GLY A 73 4.20 13.29 -1.74
C GLY A 73 4.20 12.16 -0.73
N HIS A 74 3.24 12.17 0.20
CA HIS A 74 3.18 11.17 1.25
C HIS A 74 2.37 9.96 0.84
N TRP A 75 2.82 8.80 1.29
CA TRP A 75 2.10 7.54 1.18
C TRP A 75 1.58 7.14 2.54
N LEU A 76 0.33 6.70 2.58
CA LEU A 76 -0.32 6.27 3.82
C LEU A 76 -0.93 4.89 3.62
N VAL A 77 -0.80 4.02 4.62
CA VAL A 77 -1.54 2.77 4.65
C VAL A 77 -2.88 3.05 5.33
N GLU A 78 -3.96 2.66 4.68
CA GLU A 78 -5.30 2.81 5.23
C GLU A 78 -5.96 1.49 5.57
N ALA A 79 -5.48 0.40 4.98
CA ALA A 79 -5.94 -0.94 5.30
C ALA A 79 -4.86 -1.95 4.96
N ALA A 80 -4.82 -3.03 5.71
CA ALA A 80 -3.82 -4.07 5.51
C ALA A 80 -4.45 -5.44 5.76
N ASP A 81 -3.91 -6.44 5.05
CA ASP A 81 -4.38 -7.81 5.18
C ASP A 81 -3.20 -8.76 4.97
N LYS A 82 -2.77 -9.40 6.04
CA LYS A 82 -1.65 -10.35 5.99
C LYS A 82 -2.15 -11.71 5.54
N VAL A 83 -2.43 -11.84 4.27
CA VAL A 83 -3.07 -13.02 3.74
C VAL A 83 -2.09 -14.16 3.50
N GLU A 84 -1.06 -13.87 2.74
CA GLU A 84 -0.19 -14.92 2.20
C GLU A 84 0.61 -15.66 3.28
N ALA A 85 1.38 -14.91 4.06
CA ALA A 85 2.21 -15.52 5.07
C ALA A 85 1.39 -16.26 6.12
N ARG A 86 0.30 -15.65 6.54
CA ARG A 86 -0.58 -16.29 7.52
C ARG A 86 -1.26 -17.52 6.95
N GLY A 87 -1.82 -17.41 5.76
CA GLY A 87 -2.49 -18.54 5.12
C GLY A 87 -1.56 -19.71 4.94
N LEU A 88 -0.35 -19.46 4.50
CA LEU A 88 0.65 -20.50 4.34
C LEU A 88 1.01 -21.13 5.68
N ALA A 89 1.25 -20.32 6.69
CA ALA A 89 1.60 -20.82 8.01
C ALA A 89 0.48 -21.66 8.63
N GLU A 90 -0.75 -21.23 8.46
CA GLU A 90 -1.90 -21.96 8.95
C GLU A 90 -2.06 -23.28 8.21
N SER A 91 -1.87 -23.29 6.90
CA SER A 91 -1.91 -24.51 6.12
C SER A 91 -0.86 -25.51 6.57
N LEU A 92 0.35 -25.04 6.83
CA LEU A 92 1.44 -25.89 7.29
C LEU A 92 1.15 -26.46 8.67
N ARG A 93 0.56 -25.67 9.55
CA ARG A 93 0.21 -26.14 10.88
C ARG A 93 -0.94 -27.13 10.85
N ALA A 94 -1.88 -26.92 9.96
CA ALA A 94 -3.01 -27.81 9.81
C ALA A 94 -2.61 -29.17 9.22
N ALA A 95 -1.55 -29.16 8.45
CA ALA A 95 -1.04 -30.39 7.87
C ALA A 95 -0.27 -31.18 8.91
#